data_6d8136a97ea9e4746d48c1e3f2c88515
#
_entry.id   6d8136a97ea9e4746d48c1e3f2c88515
#
_cell.length_a   1.000
_cell.length_b   1.000
_cell.length_c   1.000
_cell.angle_alpha   90.00
_cell.angle_beta   90.00
_cell.angle_gamma   90.00
#
_symmetry.space_group_name_H-M   'P 1'
#
loop_
_entity.id
_entity.type
_entity.pdbx_description
1 polymer ?
#
loop_
_entity_poly.entity_id
_entity_poly.type
_entity_poly.pdbx_seq_one_letter_code
_entity_poly.pdbx_strand_id
1 'polypeptide(L)' 'MTELASHILATLHRIAPDVDPADVDRTRPLVDQLDLDSMDYQNLLAALSTELAVRIEESDIPKLRSIDDLVHYLGARIP' A
#
# COMPACT_ATOMS: atom_id res chain seq x y z
N MET A 1 -10.36 -8.38 6.17
CA MET A 1 -9.01 -7.80 6.28
C MET A 1 -8.00 -8.49 5.38
N THR A 2 -8.03 -9.84 5.33
CA THR A 2 -7.14 -10.60 4.45
C THR A 2 -7.31 -10.23 2.98
N GLU A 3 -8.56 -10.03 2.55
CA GLU A 3 -8.84 -9.64 1.16
C GLU A 3 -8.28 -8.26 0.83
N LEU A 4 -8.37 -7.31 1.76
CA LEU A 4 -7.83 -5.97 1.54
C LEU A 4 -6.30 -6.02 1.46
N ALA A 5 -5.65 -6.76 2.35
CA ALA A 5 -4.21 -6.93 2.30
C ALA A 5 -3.77 -7.57 0.98
N SER A 6 -4.50 -8.58 0.51
CA SER A 6 -4.22 -9.23 -0.77
C SER A 6 -4.37 -8.27 -1.93
N HIS A 7 -5.39 -7.42 -1.91
CA HIS A 7 -5.59 -6.40 -2.94
C HIS A 7 -4.42 -5.41 -2.97
N ILE A 8 -4.00 -4.94 -1.79
CA ILE A 8 -2.87 -4.01 -1.68
C ILE A 8 -1.59 -4.65 -2.24
N LEU A 9 -1.34 -5.90 -1.87
CA LEU A 9 -0.15 -6.62 -2.35
C LEU A 9 -0.19 -6.85 -3.85
N ALA A 10 -1.36 -7.15 -4.41
CA ALA A 10 -1.53 -7.32 -5.86
C ALA A 10 -1.25 -6.01 -6.60
N THR A 11 -1.73 -4.89 -6.07
CA THR A 11 -1.48 -3.57 -6.64
C THR A 11 0.02 -3.23 -6.59
N LEU A 12 0.66 -3.53 -5.46
CA LEU A 12 2.09 -3.34 -5.30
C LEU A 12 2.87 -4.15 -6.35
N HIS A 13 2.47 -5.40 -6.58
CA HIS A 13 3.14 -6.25 -7.56
C HIS A 13 3.01 -5.71 -8.98
N ARG A 14 1.88 -5.08 -9.31
CA ARG A 14 1.71 -4.46 -10.65
C ARG A 14 2.65 -3.27 -10.84
N ILE A 15 2.91 -2.53 -9.77
CA ILE A 15 3.78 -1.35 -9.82
C ILE A 15 5.25 -1.75 -9.76
N ALA A 16 5.56 -2.76 -8.96
CA ALA A 16 6.92 -3.26 -8.76
C ALA A 16 6.94 -4.77 -9.01
N PRO A 17 6.99 -5.21 -10.29
CA PRO A 17 6.88 -6.64 -10.62
C PRO A 17 8.00 -7.51 -10.06
N ASP A 18 9.13 -6.91 -9.71
CA ASP A 18 10.26 -7.63 -9.10
C ASP A 18 10.00 -8.04 -7.64
N VAL A 19 8.98 -7.45 -7.03
CA VAL A 19 8.61 -7.74 -5.65
C VAL A 19 7.71 -8.96 -5.61
N ASP A 20 8.11 -9.99 -4.85
CA ASP A 20 7.25 -11.13 -4.58
C ASP A 20 6.36 -10.79 -3.39
N PRO A 21 5.03 -10.73 -3.57
CA PRO A 21 4.12 -10.41 -2.47
C PRO A 21 4.27 -11.33 -1.26
N ALA A 22 4.68 -12.59 -1.47
CA ALA A 22 4.87 -13.54 -0.39
C ALA A 22 6.05 -13.18 0.52
N ASP A 23 7.00 -12.41 0.00
CA ASP A 23 8.20 -12.02 0.75
C ASP A 23 8.03 -10.69 1.48
N VAL A 24 6.90 -10.01 1.31
CA VAL A 24 6.67 -8.71 1.94
C VAL A 24 6.26 -8.91 3.40
N ASP A 25 7.00 -8.28 4.30
CA ASP A 25 6.65 -8.23 5.73
C ASP A 25 5.62 -7.11 5.92
N ARG A 26 4.41 -7.49 6.33
CA ARG A 26 3.30 -6.55 6.49
C ARG A 26 3.51 -5.54 7.60
N THR A 27 4.37 -5.85 8.55
CA THR A 27 4.58 -5.01 9.74
C THR A 27 5.68 -3.98 9.58
N ARG A 28 6.55 -4.16 8.59
CA ARG A 28 7.69 -3.28 8.36
C ARG A 28 7.40 -2.24 7.30
N PRO A 29 8.01 -1.06 7.40
CA PRO A 29 7.87 -0.05 6.34
C PRO A 29 8.33 -0.61 5.00
N LEU A 30 7.53 -0.36 3.97
CA LEU A 30 7.82 -0.88 2.62
C LEU A 30 9.14 -0.35 2.08
N VAL A 31 9.46 0.92 2.34
CA VAL A 31 10.71 1.52 1.85
C VAL A 31 11.96 0.92 2.50
N ASP A 32 11.81 0.32 3.70
CA ASP A 32 12.94 -0.29 4.40
C ASP A 32 13.24 -1.70 3.91
N GLN A 33 12.28 -2.36 3.30
CA GLN A 33 12.43 -3.75 2.87
C GLN A 33 12.42 -3.92 1.35
N LEU A 34 11.94 -2.93 0.63
CA LEU A 34 11.80 -2.98 -0.83
C LEU A 34 12.56 -1.83 -1.46
N ASP A 35 13.03 -2.05 -2.68
CA ASP A 35 13.70 -1.03 -3.46
C ASP A 35 12.67 -0.17 -4.20
N LEU A 36 11.86 0.55 -3.43
CA LEU A 36 10.84 1.46 -3.94
C LEU A 36 11.30 2.90 -3.78
N ASP A 37 11.20 3.68 -4.86
CA ASP A 37 11.41 5.11 -4.73
C ASP A 37 10.10 5.81 -4.34
N SER A 38 10.18 7.12 -4.09
CA SER A 38 9.02 7.89 -3.67
C SER A 38 7.93 7.93 -4.73
N MET A 39 8.32 7.85 -6.00
CA MET A 39 7.39 7.85 -7.11
C MET A 39 6.58 6.56 -7.16
N ASP A 40 7.25 5.41 -6.97
CA ASP A 40 6.58 4.12 -6.90
C ASP A 40 5.59 4.08 -5.75
N TYR A 41 5.97 4.62 -4.60
CA TYR A 41 5.10 4.66 -3.44
C TYR A 41 3.89 5.55 -3.68
N GLN A 42 4.08 6.72 -4.29
CA GLN A 42 2.98 7.59 -4.65
C GLN A 42 2.04 6.93 -5.66
N ASN A 43 2.60 6.21 -6.63
CA ASN A 43 1.80 5.47 -7.60
C ASN A 43 0.96 4.40 -6.92
N LEU A 44 1.53 3.70 -5.94
CA LEU A 44 0.80 2.71 -5.16
C LEU A 44 -0.39 3.34 -4.44
N LEU A 45 -0.17 4.45 -3.76
CA LEU A 45 -1.24 5.13 -3.02
C LEU A 45 -2.31 5.66 -3.97
N ALA A 46 -1.92 6.23 -5.11
CA ALA A 46 -2.86 6.74 -6.10
C ALA A 46 -3.72 5.61 -6.68
N ALA A 47 -3.10 4.48 -6.99
CA ALA A 47 -3.83 3.32 -7.52
C ALA A 47 -4.82 2.79 -6.50
N LEU A 48 -4.42 2.66 -5.24
CA LEU A 48 -5.30 2.18 -4.18
C LEU A 48 -6.46 3.14 -3.94
N SER A 49 -6.19 4.44 -3.95
CA SER A 49 -7.22 5.46 -3.81
C SER A 49 -8.29 5.31 -4.89
N THR A 50 -7.88 5.13 -6.13
CA THR A 50 -8.79 4.97 -7.25
C THR A 50 -9.54 3.64 -7.18
N GLU A 51 -8.83 2.55 -6.93
CA GLU A 51 -9.43 1.20 -6.96
C GLU A 51 -10.42 0.99 -5.84
N LEU A 52 -10.17 1.57 -4.67
CA LEU A 52 -11.01 1.40 -3.49
C LEU A 52 -11.99 2.55 -3.29
N ALA A 53 -11.94 3.57 -4.14
CA ALA A 53 -12.76 4.78 -4.03
C ALA A 53 -12.59 5.44 -2.64
N VAL A 54 -11.35 5.51 -2.17
CA VAL A 54 -11.00 6.10 -0.87
C VAL A 54 -10.09 7.29 -1.11
N ARG A 55 -10.40 8.41 -0.49
CA ARG A 55 -9.52 9.58 -0.54
C ARG A 55 -8.41 9.44 0.50
N ILE A 56 -7.16 9.52 0.04
CA ILE A 56 -5.99 9.51 0.91
C ILE A 56 -5.52 10.95 1.07
N GLU A 57 -5.55 11.46 2.31
CA GLU A 57 -5.11 12.81 2.59
C GLU A 57 -3.59 12.89 2.56
N GLU A 58 -3.07 13.95 1.95
CA GLU A 58 -1.61 14.15 1.88
C GLU A 58 -0.96 14.19 3.25
N SER A 59 -1.63 14.79 4.23
CA SER A 59 -1.12 14.88 5.60
C SER A 59 -1.02 13.52 6.29
N ASP A 60 -1.73 12.50 5.80
CA ASP A 60 -1.70 11.16 6.37
C ASP A 60 -0.63 10.27 5.74
N ILE A 61 -0.10 10.65 4.57
CA ILE A 61 0.86 9.83 3.83
C ILE A 61 2.08 9.44 4.67
N PRO A 62 2.69 10.32 5.46
CA PRO A 62 3.83 9.93 6.29
C PRO A 62 3.55 8.84 7.30
N LYS A 63 2.28 8.61 7.63
CA LYS A 63 1.85 7.56 8.57
C LYS A 63 1.62 6.22 7.88
N LEU A 64 1.54 6.21 6.55
CA LEU A 64 1.19 5.02 5.76
C LEU A 64 2.49 4.39 5.26
N ARG A 65 3.13 3.60 6.10
CA ARG A 65 4.48 3.09 5.82
C ARG A 65 4.51 1.60 5.54
N SER A 66 3.64 0.82 6.16
CA SER A 66 3.61 -0.64 6.04
C SER A 66 2.30 -1.10 5.42
N ILE A 67 2.23 -2.38 5.03
CA ILE A 67 0.97 -2.97 4.55
C ILE A 67 -0.09 -2.88 5.66
N ASP A 68 0.28 -3.16 6.90
CA ASP A 68 -0.66 -3.06 8.02
C ASP A 68 -1.21 -1.64 8.19
N ASP A 69 -0.37 -0.62 8.04
CA ASP A 69 -0.81 0.76 8.09
C ASP A 69 -1.86 1.04 7.01
N LEU A 70 -1.61 0.55 5.79
CA LEU A 70 -2.53 0.73 4.68
C LEU A 70 -3.85 -0.01 4.91
N VAL A 71 -3.79 -1.23 5.44
CA VAL A 71 -4.99 -2.00 5.76
C VAL A 71 -5.85 -1.24 6.77
N HIS A 72 -5.24 -0.73 7.83
CA HIS A 72 -5.97 0.03 8.85
C HIS A 72 -6.59 1.30 8.28
N TYR A 73 -5.80 2.08 7.56
CA TYR A 73 -6.26 3.36 7.02
C TYR A 73 -7.37 3.17 6.01
N LEU A 74 -7.14 2.31 5.03
CA LEU A 74 -8.09 2.09 3.95
C LEU A 74 -9.32 1.34 4.44
N GLY A 75 -9.15 0.36 5.30
CA GLY A 75 -10.26 -0.42 5.85
C GLY A 75 -11.25 0.43 6.62
N ALA A 76 -10.77 1.48 7.28
CA ALA A 76 -11.64 2.39 8.02
C ALA A 76 -12.41 3.35 7.10
N ARG A 77 -12.00 3.48 5.85
CA ARG A 77 -12.54 4.47 4.92
C ARG A 77 -13.27 3.89 3.71
N ILE A 78 -13.20 2.60 3.51
CA ILE A 78 -13.92 1.94 2.41
C ILE A 78 -15.43 2.09 2.66
N PRO A 79 -16.21 2.57 1.66
CA PRO A 79 -17.66 2.73 1.78
C PRO A 79 -18.39 1.42 2.04
#